data_0984ab6e87ee1d12f5064ea8e6e86390
#
_entry.id   0984ab6e87ee1d12f5064ea8e6e86390
#
_cell.length_a   1.000
_cell.length_b   1.000
_cell.length_c   1.000
_cell.angle_alpha   90.00
_cell.angle_beta   90.00
_cell.angle_gamma   90.00
#
_symmetry.space_group_name_H-M   'P 1'
#
loop_
_entity.id
_entity.type
_entity.pdbx_description
1 polymer ?
#
loop_
_entity_poly.entity_id
_entity_poly.type
_entity_poly.pdbx_seq_one_letter_code
_entity_poly.pdbx_strand_id
1 'polypeptide(L)'
;MKNKKFLNKIIHGDCVEILEKISENSIDLVVTSPPYDNLRSYKGYKFEFEKIAELLFKVISPGGIVVWVVGDATINGSETGTSFKQAIYFQKIGFNLHDTMIFRKQNPIPQIYRKRYSNEFEYMFVFSKGTVKTHNPIKVPCLHAGLELNSTTYKNFSTRDQKRKKLAKPVKKDKIKS
;
A
#
# COMPACT_ATOMS: atom_id res chain seq x y z
N MET A 1 -27.44 2.44 10.67
CA MET A 1 -26.17 2.75 9.97
C MET A 1 -25.51 3.92 10.70
N LYS A 2 -24.37 3.66 11.37
CA LYS A 2 -23.71 4.60 12.29
C LYS A 2 -23.13 5.87 11.62
N ASN A 3 -22.82 5.85 10.31
CA ASN A 3 -22.13 6.95 9.59
C ASN A 3 -22.99 7.62 8.48
N LYS A 4 -24.33 7.57 8.56
CA LYS A 4 -25.20 8.16 7.52
C LYS A 4 -24.87 9.61 7.14
N LYS A 5 -24.43 10.42 8.11
CA LYS A 5 -24.08 11.84 7.88
C LYS A 5 -22.82 12.05 7.02
N PHE A 6 -21.98 11.05 6.89
CA PHE A 6 -20.72 11.10 6.11
C PHE A 6 -20.83 10.39 4.76
N LEU A 7 -21.88 9.57 4.55
CA LEU A 7 -22.02 8.74 3.37
C LEU A 7 -22.23 9.58 2.11
N ASN A 8 -21.44 9.29 1.06
CA ASN A 8 -21.47 9.94 -0.25
C ASN A 8 -21.32 11.48 -0.19
N LYS A 9 -20.47 11.97 0.69
CA LYS A 9 -20.22 13.40 0.89
C LYS A 9 -18.75 13.75 0.80
N ILE A 10 -18.47 14.93 0.30
CA ILE A 10 -17.19 15.61 0.47
C ILE A 10 -17.30 16.45 1.73
N ILE A 11 -16.38 16.26 2.67
CA ILE A 11 -16.40 16.94 3.96
C ILE A 11 -15.18 17.85 4.04
N HIS A 12 -15.40 19.13 4.16
CA HIS A 12 -14.34 20.12 4.40
C HIS A 12 -14.13 20.29 5.90
N GLY A 13 -12.88 20.19 6.36
CA GLY A 13 -12.50 20.36 7.77
C GLY A 13 -11.16 19.72 8.10
N ASP A 14 -10.74 19.85 9.34
CA ASP A 14 -9.57 19.17 9.86
C ASP A 14 -9.81 17.66 9.92
N CYS A 15 -8.86 16.87 9.42
CA CYS A 15 -9.03 15.41 9.32
C CYS A 15 -9.06 14.73 10.70
N VAL A 16 -8.35 15.26 11.71
CA VAL A 16 -8.38 14.73 13.08
C VAL A 16 -9.79 14.90 13.67
N GLU A 17 -10.33 16.12 13.60
CA GLU A 17 -11.68 16.41 14.10
C GLU A 17 -12.77 15.60 13.40
N ILE A 18 -12.60 15.35 12.10
CA ILE A 18 -13.57 14.56 11.32
C ILE A 18 -13.46 13.07 11.68
N LEU A 19 -12.23 12.52 11.73
CA LEU A 19 -12.00 11.12 12.08
C LEU A 19 -12.49 10.77 13.48
N GLU A 20 -12.37 11.68 14.45
CA GLU A 20 -12.89 11.49 15.81
C GLU A 20 -14.42 11.28 15.85
N LYS A 21 -15.14 11.86 14.88
CA LYS A 21 -16.61 11.77 14.77
C LYS A 21 -17.09 10.55 13.99
N ILE A 22 -16.18 9.82 13.33
CA ILE A 22 -16.50 8.60 12.60
C ILE A 22 -16.57 7.43 13.58
N SER A 23 -17.55 6.56 13.37
CA SER A 23 -17.73 5.37 14.21
C SER A 23 -16.56 4.41 14.06
N GLU A 24 -16.19 3.76 15.14
CA GLU A 24 -15.17 2.71 15.14
C GLU A 24 -15.56 1.54 14.22
N ASN A 25 -14.54 0.91 13.61
CA ASN A 25 -14.70 -0.28 12.79
C ASN A 25 -15.76 -0.14 11.68
N SER A 26 -15.78 1.00 10.98
CA SER A 26 -16.85 1.35 10.05
C SER A 26 -16.38 1.75 8.65
N ILE A 27 -15.08 1.84 8.43
CA ILE A 27 -14.47 2.19 7.15
C ILE A 27 -13.69 0.96 6.63
N ASP A 28 -14.00 0.53 5.42
CA ASP A 28 -13.36 -0.65 4.84
C ASP A 28 -12.07 -0.31 4.07
N LEU A 29 -11.98 0.91 3.53
CA LEU A 29 -10.84 1.35 2.74
C LEU A 29 -10.56 2.84 2.97
N VAL A 30 -9.30 3.17 3.21
CA VAL A 30 -8.75 4.52 3.12
C VAL A 30 -7.64 4.52 2.08
N VAL A 31 -7.66 5.49 1.16
CA VAL A 31 -6.58 5.76 0.20
C VAL A 31 -6.20 7.22 0.34
N THR A 32 -4.95 7.50 0.68
CA THR A 32 -4.51 8.87 0.90
C THR A 32 -3.02 9.05 0.60
N SER A 33 -2.66 10.29 0.20
CA SER A 33 -1.31 10.79 0.13
C SER A 33 -1.25 12.03 1.03
N PRO A 34 -0.89 11.88 2.30
CA PRO A 34 -0.85 13.00 3.25
C PRO A 34 0.29 13.96 2.93
N PRO A 35 0.32 15.14 3.57
CA PRO A 35 1.52 15.94 3.59
C PRO A 35 2.71 15.13 4.12
N TYR A 36 3.83 15.08 3.38
CA TYR A 36 5.04 14.43 3.85
C TYR A 36 6.15 15.45 4.03
N ASP A 37 6.72 15.43 5.21
CA ASP A 37 7.72 16.38 5.70
C ASP A 37 7.28 17.85 5.46
N ASN A 38 8.21 18.76 5.39
CA ASN A 38 7.97 20.17 5.08
C ASN A 38 8.14 20.47 3.57
N LEU A 39 7.85 19.51 2.69
CA LEU A 39 8.03 19.67 1.24
C LEU A 39 7.14 20.77 0.64
N ARG A 40 6.05 21.11 1.30
CA ARG A 40 5.15 22.21 0.92
C ARG A 40 4.75 23.01 2.16
N SER A 41 4.65 24.32 2.01
CA SER A 41 4.08 25.18 3.04
C SER A 41 2.56 25.08 3.00
N TYR A 42 1.95 24.59 4.06
CA TYR A 42 0.50 24.49 4.22
C TYR A 42 -0.04 25.60 5.15
N LYS A 43 0.48 26.84 5.01
CA LYS A 43 0.00 28.02 5.77
C LYS A 43 -0.03 27.80 7.29
N GLY A 44 1.01 27.16 7.83
CA GLY A 44 1.12 26.91 9.27
C GLY A 44 0.37 25.64 9.79
N TYR A 45 -0.26 24.86 8.91
CA TYR A 45 -0.83 23.58 9.31
C TYR A 45 0.28 22.60 9.71
N LYS A 46 0.14 22.03 10.91
CA LYS A 46 1.01 20.97 11.41
C LYS A 46 0.35 19.62 11.19
N PHE A 47 1.01 18.76 10.45
CA PHE A 47 0.50 17.40 10.21
C PHE A 47 0.78 16.50 11.42
N GLU A 48 -0.28 16.10 12.12
CA GLU A 48 -0.21 15.24 13.32
C GLU A 48 -0.29 13.78 12.94
N PHE A 49 0.79 13.25 12.34
CA PHE A 49 0.83 11.90 11.78
C PHE A 49 0.39 10.82 12.77
N GLU A 50 0.96 10.80 13.98
CA GLU A 50 0.69 9.74 14.97
C GLU A 50 -0.79 9.71 15.36
N LYS A 51 -1.37 10.87 15.64
CA LYS A 51 -2.80 11.01 15.97
C LYS A 51 -3.69 10.52 14.82
N ILE A 52 -3.35 10.87 13.58
CA ILE A 52 -4.10 10.43 12.40
C ILE A 52 -3.98 8.92 12.23
N ALA A 53 -2.80 8.34 12.39
CA ALA A 53 -2.59 6.89 12.27
C ALA A 53 -3.41 6.11 13.31
N GLU A 54 -3.45 6.58 14.58
CA GLU A 54 -4.26 6.00 15.65
C GLU A 54 -5.77 6.09 15.34
N LEU A 55 -6.22 7.25 14.86
CA LEU A 55 -7.61 7.43 14.46
C LEU A 55 -7.99 6.56 13.27
N LEU A 56 -7.09 6.38 12.29
CA LEU A 56 -7.29 5.43 11.20
C LEU A 56 -7.43 4.01 11.74
N PHE A 57 -6.58 3.60 12.69
CA PHE A 57 -6.72 2.28 13.31
C PHE A 57 -8.07 2.10 14.02
N LYS A 58 -8.55 3.14 14.67
CA LYS A 58 -9.86 3.15 15.33
C LYS A 58 -11.02 2.96 14.33
N VAL A 59 -11.02 3.72 13.22
CA VAL A 59 -12.17 3.76 12.30
C VAL A 59 -12.17 2.63 11.28
N ILE A 60 -11.01 2.10 10.91
CA ILE A 60 -10.89 0.97 9.96
C ILE A 60 -11.52 -0.29 10.56
N SER A 61 -12.37 -0.94 9.78
CA SER A 61 -12.99 -2.20 10.15
C SER A 61 -11.99 -3.37 10.18
N PRO A 62 -12.20 -4.41 10.99
CA PRO A 62 -11.38 -5.62 10.92
C PRO A 62 -11.36 -6.18 9.49
N GLY A 63 -10.17 -6.41 8.93
CA GLY A 63 -9.97 -6.82 7.53
C GLY A 63 -10.01 -5.68 6.52
N GLY A 64 -10.20 -4.44 6.97
CA GLY A 64 -10.12 -3.24 6.14
C GLY A 64 -8.68 -2.80 5.88
N ILE A 65 -8.52 -1.89 4.92
CA ILE A 65 -7.23 -1.52 4.32
C ILE A 65 -6.99 -0.01 4.43
N VAL A 66 -5.74 0.36 4.68
CA VAL A 66 -5.23 1.73 4.48
C VAL A 66 -4.14 1.68 3.41
N VAL A 67 -4.33 2.43 2.34
CA VAL A 67 -3.29 2.68 1.31
C VAL A 67 -2.70 4.05 1.60
N TRP A 68 -1.41 4.07 1.91
CA TRP A 68 -0.67 5.24 2.36
C TRP A 68 0.46 5.56 1.39
N VAL A 69 0.28 6.62 0.59
CA VAL A 69 1.30 7.05 -0.38
C VAL A 69 2.14 8.15 0.25
N VAL A 70 3.45 7.93 0.32
CA VAL A 70 4.37 8.86 0.99
C VAL A 70 5.74 8.86 0.32
N GLY A 71 6.34 10.04 0.24
CA GLY A 71 7.73 10.24 -0.18
C GLY A 71 8.57 10.85 0.94
N ASP A 72 9.88 10.89 0.73
CA ASP A 72 10.84 11.46 1.66
C ASP A 72 11.37 12.79 1.13
N ALA A 73 11.58 13.76 2.03
CA ALA A 73 12.36 14.95 1.72
C ALA A 73 13.85 14.63 1.73
N THR A 74 14.62 15.46 1.03
CA THR A 74 16.08 15.44 1.13
C THR A 74 16.54 16.70 1.84
N ILE A 75 17.17 16.54 3.00
CA ILE A 75 17.69 17.62 3.84
C ILE A 75 19.20 17.40 4.01
N ASN A 76 20.01 18.40 3.70
CA ASN A 76 21.48 18.34 3.80
C ASN A 76 22.09 17.10 3.12
N GLY A 77 21.56 16.70 1.97
CA GLY A 77 22.05 15.57 1.21
C GLY A 77 21.60 14.19 1.70
N SER A 78 20.77 14.11 2.74
CA SER A 78 20.19 12.88 3.28
C SER A 78 18.68 12.85 3.09
N GLU A 79 18.11 11.70 2.76
CA GLU A 79 16.68 11.47 2.85
C GLU A 79 16.26 11.40 4.32
N THR A 80 15.07 11.90 4.60
CA THR A 80 14.52 11.95 5.98
C THR A 80 14.18 10.58 6.53
N GLY A 81 13.88 9.63 5.67
CA GLY A 81 13.37 8.31 6.04
C GLY A 81 12.00 8.36 6.72
N THR A 82 11.24 9.43 6.49
CA THR A 82 9.91 9.61 7.08
C THR A 82 8.95 8.51 6.64
N SER A 83 9.02 8.10 5.38
CA SER A 83 8.22 7.01 4.84
C SER A 83 8.37 5.71 5.65
N PHE A 84 9.61 5.33 5.98
CA PHE A 84 9.91 4.14 6.78
C PHE A 84 9.47 4.29 8.24
N LYS A 85 9.70 5.46 8.84
CA LYS A 85 9.27 5.75 10.21
C LYS A 85 7.76 5.63 10.35
N GLN A 86 7.03 6.17 9.38
CA GLN A 86 5.58 6.07 9.34
C GLN A 86 5.11 4.62 9.16
N ALA A 87 5.75 3.85 8.27
CA ALA A 87 5.41 2.45 8.08
C ALA A 87 5.63 1.62 9.37
N ILE A 88 6.74 1.84 10.07
CA ILE A 88 7.03 1.18 11.35
C ILE A 88 6.01 1.60 12.43
N TYR A 89 5.62 2.87 12.46
CA TYR A 89 4.63 3.34 13.41
C TYR A 89 3.25 2.69 13.20
N PHE A 90 2.78 2.58 11.94
CA PHE A 90 1.56 1.84 11.63
C PHE A 90 1.59 0.40 12.14
N GLN A 91 2.73 -0.30 11.99
CA GLN A 91 2.89 -1.64 12.55
C GLN A 91 2.85 -1.63 14.09
N LYS A 92 3.50 -0.66 14.74
CA LYS A 92 3.53 -0.52 16.18
C LYS A 92 2.14 -0.35 16.80
N ILE A 93 1.24 0.38 16.12
CA ILE A 93 -0.13 0.59 16.62
C ILE A 93 -1.09 -0.55 16.26
N GLY A 94 -0.63 -1.61 15.56
CA GLY A 94 -1.38 -2.84 15.35
C GLY A 94 -1.80 -3.14 13.92
N PHE A 95 -1.46 -2.31 12.93
CA PHE A 95 -1.64 -2.68 11.53
C PHE A 95 -0.62 -3.73 11.07
N ASN A 96 -1.03 -4.61 10.20
CA ASN A 96 -0.10 -5.41 9.41
C ASN A 96 0.37 -4.60 8.19
N LEU A 97 1.66 -4.55 7.93
CA LEU A 97 2.17 -4.13 6.62
C LEU A 97 1.88 -5.26 5.63
N HIS A 98 0.80 -5.12 4.88
CA HIS A 98 0.29 -6.16 3.98
C HIS A 98 1.11 -6.25 2.70
N ASP A 99 1.31 -5.10 2.04
CA ASP A 99 2.14 -4.97 0.85
C ASP A 99 2.93 -3.66 0.85
N THR A 100 4.09 -3.67 0.20
CA THR A 100 4.84 -2.48 -0.15
C THR A 100 4.83 -2.34 -1.67
N MET A 101 4.09 -1.37 -2.16
CA MET A 101 3.97 -1.08 -3.58
C MET A 101 4.75 0.19 -3.92
N ILE A 102 5.00 0.39 -5.20
CA ILE A 102 5.71 1.55 -5.73
C ILE A 102 4.77 2.34 -6.63
N PHE A 103 4.55 3.61 -6.29
CA PHE A 103 3.88 4.55 -7.18
C PHE A 103 4.90 5.19 -8.11
N ARG A 104 4.99 4.69 -9.34
CA ARG A 104 5.92 5.21 -10.35
C ARG A 104 5.41 6.51 -10.95
N LYS A 105 6.25 7.55 -10.91
CA LYS A 105 5.97 8.85 -11.54
C LYS A 105 6.21 8.75 -13.05
N GLN A 106 5.27 9.27 -13.84
CA GLN A 106 5.44 9.28 -15.31
C GLN A 106 6.47 10.34 -15.75
N ASN A 107 6.49 11.50 -15.08
CA ASN A 107 7.37 12.61 -15.40
C ASN A 107 8.14 13.06 -14.15
N PRO A 108 9.16 12.29 -13.70
CA PRO A 108 9.96 12.67 -12.56
C PRO A 108 10.81 13.91 -12.88
N ILE A 109 10.98 14.79 -11.90
CA ILE A 109 11.87 15.95 -12.04
C ILE A 109 13.31 15.46 -11.97
N PRO A 110 14.15 15.76 -12.97
CA PRO A 110 15.58 15.38 -12.95
C PRO A 110 16.31 15.99 -11.76
N GLN A 111 17.14 15.18 -11.09
CA GLN A 111 17.93 15.61 -9.91
C GLN A 111 19.44 15.74 -10.22
N ILE A 112 19.82 15.88 -11.49
CA ILE A 112 21.20 15.87 -11.98
C ILE A 112 22.08 16.88 -11.23
N TYR A 113 21.56 18.07 -10.98
CA TYR A 113 22.29 19.14 -10.26
C TYR A 113 22.57 18.82 -8.78
N ARG A 114 21.88 17.84 -8.20
CA ARG A 114 22.01 17.47 -6.79
C ARG A 114 22.91 16.27 -6.57
N LYS A 115 23.60 15.76 -7.61
CA LYS A 115 24.43 14.55 -7.55
C LYS A 115 23.63 13.34 -7.03
N ARG A 116 22.36 13.23 -7.41
CA ARG A 116 21.43 12.18 -7.01
C ARG A 116 20.73 11.59 -8.23
N TYR A 117 20.26 10.37 -8.10
CA TYR A 117 19.35 9.79 -9.07
C TYR A 117 18.00 10.51 -9.04
N SER A 118 17.28 10.49 -10.16
CA SER A 118 15.93 11.06 -10.24
C SER A 118 15.00 10.33 -9.28
N ASN A 119 14.16 11.08 -8.57
CA ASN A 119 13.14 10.50 -7.69
C ASN A 119 11.93 10.08 -8.54
N GLU A 120 11.96 8.85 -9.04
CA GLU A 120 10.99 8.30 -10.00
C GLU A 120 9.79 7.64 -9.34
N PHE A 121 9.78 7.48 -8.02
CA PHE A 121 8.71 6.79 -7.33
C PHE A 121 8.39 7.41 -5.97
N GLU A 122 7.27 6.98 -5.41
CA GLU A 122 6.87 7.16 -4.02
C GLU A 122 6.49 5.79 -3.45
N TYR A 123 6.72 5.60 -2.16
CA TYR A 123 6.25 4.40 -1.49
C TYR A 123 4.73 4.43 -1.38
N MET A 124 4.10 3.30 -1.68
CA MET A 124 2.68 3.08 -1.48
C MET A 124 2.52 1.87 -0.57
N PHE A 125 2.46 2.14 0.72
CA PHE A 125 2.26 1.09 1.73
C PHE A 125 0.79 0.70 1.81
N VAL A 126 0.55 -0.59 1.87
CA VAL A 126 -0.78 -1.16 2.07
C VAL A 126 -0.83 -1.80 3.45
N PHE A 127 -1.61 -1.21 4.33
CA PHE A 127 -1.79 -1.71 5.69
C PHE A 127 -3.14 -2.38 5.84
N SER A 128 -3.21 -3.46 6.64
CA SER A 128 -4.47 -4.12 6.97
C SER A 128 -4.69 -4.20 8.47
N LYS A 129 -5.94 -4.03 8.91
CA LYS A 129 -6.34 -4.30 10.28
C LYS A 129 -6.73 -5.77 10.42
N GLY A 130 -5.75 -6.61 10.75
CA GLY A 130 -5.91 -8.06 10.79
C GLY A 130 -5.90 -8.70 9.40
N THR A 131 -6.56 -9.84 9.24
CA THR A 131 -6.63 -10.58 7.97
C THR A 131 -7.53 -9.87 6.96
N VAL A 132 -7.01 -9.63 5.75
CA VAL A 132 -7.75 -8.98 4.65
C VAL A 132 -8.97 -9.80 4.27
N LYS A 133 -10.14 -9.16 4.18
CA LYS A 133 -11.41 -9.82 3.82
C LYS A 133 -11.64 -9.93 2.33
N THR A 134 -11.22 -8.92 1.57
CA THR A 134 -11.53 -8.80 0.14
C THR A 134 -10.24 -8.68 -0.66
N HIS A 135 -10.10 -9.52 -1.68
CA HIS A 135 -8.98 -9.47 -2.61
C HIS A 135 -9.51 -9.66 -4.04
N ASN A 136 -9.41 -8.61 -4.85
CA ASN A 136 -9.81 -8.59 -6.25
C ASN A 136 -8.56 -8.36 -7.13
N PRO A 137 -7.79 -9.41 -7.48
CA PRO A 137 -6.55 -9.25 -8.24
C PRO A 137 -6.84 -8.74 -9.64
N ILE A 138 -6.07 -7.75 -10.08
CA ILE A 138 -6.06 -7.32 -11.48
C ILE A 138 -5.38 -8.42 -12.29
N LYS A 139 -6.15 -9.04 -13.20
CA LYS A 139 -5.63 -10.08 -14.10
C LYS A 139 -5.06 -9.41 -15.35
N VAL A 140 -3.82 -9.75 -15.66
CA VAL A 140 -3.15 -9.35 -16.92
C VAL A 140 -2.81 -10.62 -17.71
N PRO A 141 -2.79 -10.55 -19.06
CA PRO A 141 -2.33 -11.67 -19.88
C PRO A 141 -0.92 -12.08 -19.43
N CYS A 142 -0.73 -13.37 -19.15
CA CYS A 142 0.58 -13.91 -18.83
C CYS A 142 1.36 -14.16 -20.13
N LEU A 143 2.58 -13.59 -20.25
CA LEU A 143 3.45 -13.82 -21.42
C LEU A 143 3.83 -15.28 -21.62
N HIS A 144 3.76 -16.07 -20.54
CA HIS A 144 4.11 -17.49 -20.55
C HIS A 144 2.88 -18.40 -20.32
N ALA A 145 1.68 -17.90 -20.61
CA ALA A 145 0.46 -18.71 -20.52
C ALA A 145 0.57 -19.90 -21.50
N GLY A 146 0.45 -21.12 -20.97
CA GLY A 146 0.55 -22.34 -21.75
C GLY A 146 1.98 -22.92 -21.89
N LEU A 147 3.01 -22.24 -21.40
CA LEU A 147 4.35 -22.84 -21.33
C LEU A 147 4.41 -23.80 -20.12
N GLU A 148 4.89 -25.03 -20.37
CA GLU A 148 5.22 -25.95 -19.27
C GLU A 148 6.40 -25.39 -18.49
N LEU A 149 6.18 -25.07 -17.22
CA LEU A 149 7.28 -24.75 -16.31
C LEU A 149 8.03 -26.03 -15.98
N ASN A 150 9.32 -26.09 -16.34
CA ASN A 150 10.17 -27.21 -15.99
C ASN A 150 10.17 -27.43 -14.47
N SER A 151 10.17 -28.68 -14.05
CA SER A 151 10.11 -29.10 -12.64
C SER A 151 11.21 -28.47 -11.76
N THR A 152 12.29 -28.02 -12.36
CA THR A 152 13.39 -27.32 -11.69
C THR A 152 13.00 -25.91 -11.20
N THR A 153 12.11 -25.22 -11.90
CA THR A 153 11.65 -23.88 -11.52
C THR A 153 10.82 -23.89 -10.22
N TYR A 154 10.12 -25.00 -9.95
CA TYR A 154 9.32 -25.15 -8.73
C TYR A 154 10.11 -25.53 -7.48
N LYS A 155 11.34 -26.07 -7.63
CA LYS A 155 12.16 -26.47 -6.48
C LYS A 155 12.63 -25.31 -5.61
N ASN A 156 12.62 -24.10 -6.15
CA ASN A 156 13.10 -22.88 -5.47
C ASN A 156 11.99 -22.12 -4.72
N PHE A 157 10.73 -22.52 -4.82
CA PHE A 157 9.66 -21.93 -4.04
C PHE A 157 9.53 -22.62 -2.68
N SER A 158 9.42 -21.81 -1.63
CA SER A 158 9.38 -22.26 -0.23
C SER A 158 8.31 -23.32 0.05
N THR A 159 8.49 -24.07 1.12
CA THR A 159 7.64 -25.19 1.60
C THR A 159 6.14 -24.86 1.74
N ARG A 160 5.74 -23.59 1.74
CA ARG A 160 4.33 -23.15 1.67
C ARG A 160 3.63 -23.56 0.38
N ASP A 161 4.37 -23.74 -0.72
CA ASP A 161 3.81 -24.12 -2.02
C ASP A 161 3.58 -25.64 -2.20
N GLN A 162 3.98 -26.47 -1.25
CA GLN A 162 3.71 -27.90 -1.36
C GLN A 162 2.20 -28.24 -1.34
N LYS A 163 1.37 -27.41 -0.71
CA LYS A 163 -0.09 -27.54 -0.79
C LYS A 163 -0.66 -27.18 -2.17
N ARG A 164 -0.04 -26.23 -2.90
CA ARG A 164 -0.45 -25.84 -4.26
C ARG A 164 -0.09 -26.89 -5.31
N LYS A 165 1.00 -27.66 -5.13
CA LYS A 165 1.38 -28.76 -6.01
C LYS A 165 0.31 -29.85 -6.16
N LYS A 166 -0.55 -30.04 -5.15
CA LYS A 166 -1.65 -31.02 -5.22
C LYS A 166 -2.83 -30.55 -6.08
N LEU A 167 -2.89 -29.28 -6.46
CA LEU A 167 -3.99 -28.68 -7.24
C LEU A 167 -3.67 -28.47 -8.71
N ALA A 168 -2.41 -28.52 -9.11
CA ALA A 168 -2.01 -28.42 -10.51
C ALA A 168 -2.03 -29.80 -11.15
N LYS A 169 -3.09 -30.11 -11.88
CA LYS A 169 -3.12 -31.31 -12.74
C LYS A 169 -2.11 -31.12 -13.89
N PRO A 170 -1.31 -32.13 -14.24
CA PRO A 170 -0.40 -32.05 -15.38
C PRO A 170 -1.22 -31.85 -16.66
N VAL A 171 -0.87 -30.82 -17.42
CA VAL A 171 -1.44 -30.60 -18.76
C VAL A 171 -0.92 -31.70 -19.67
N LYS A 172 -1.83 -32.48 -20.29
CA LYS A 172 -1.47 -33.51 -21.25
C LYS A 172 -0.78 -32.86 -22.47
N LYS A 173 0.39 -33.36 -22.85
CA LYS A 173 1.05 -32.98 -24.08
C LYS A 173 0.22 -33.44 -25.27
N ASP A 174 -0.42 -32.52 -25.97
CA ASP A 174 -0.88 -32.80 -27.31
C ASP A 174 0.36 -32.86 -28.22
N LYS A 175 0.58 -34.05 -28.78
CA LYS A 175 1.65 -34.28 -29.75
C LYS A 175 1.38 -33.40 -30.96
N ILE A 176 2.23 -32.36 -31.16
CA ILE A 176 2.29 -31.67 -32.43
C ILE A 176 2.81 -32.71 -33.42
N LYS A 177 1.97 -33.18 -34.32
CA LYS A 177 2.37 -33.96 -35.46
C LYS A 177 3.06 -33.03 -36.44
N SER A 178 4.28 -33.38 -36.82
CA SER A 178 5.07 -32.82 -37.89
C SER A 178 4.35 -32.90 -39.22
#